data_fd3e275ce82058a0e4c6b8be7535dbd0
#
_entry.id   fd3e275ce82058a0e4c6b8be7535dbd0
#
_cell.length_a   1.000
_cell.length_b   1.000
_cell.length_c   1.000
_cell.angle_alpha   90.00
_cell.angle_beta   90.00
_cell.angle_gamma   90.00
#
_symmetry.space_group_name_H-M   'P 1'
#
loop_
_entity.id
_entity.type
_entity.pdbx_description
1 polymer ?
#
loop_
_entity_poly.entity_id
_entity_poly.type
_entity_poly.pdbx_seq_one_letter_code
_entity_poly.pdbx_strand_id
1 'polypeptide(L)'
;MTDEQHAENNPAQSDGPTSAGFVALIGAPNAGKSTLMNAMVGYKVSIVTPKVQTTRSRVRGIAMHGNTQIIFVDTPGIFTPKRRLDRAMVSAAWQGAEDGDVLLLLHDCARKKIDEDTLAIIETLKKSGARASLVLNKTDLTLPEHYLARTKELSELYDFEKIFMISAESGEGVDDVRDWLAEQMPQSPYLFDPEDLSDLPMRLMAAEIMREKLFLNLHQELPYQMTVECESWEEREDGSAEIKLVIFVAREGHRGIVLGKGGQTIKRIGQAARRELEEIFERRIHLISFVKHKKDWMDDKDRYRDWDLDFNA
;
A
#
# COMPACT_ATOMS: atom_id res chain seq x y z
N MET A 1 26.37 15.93 -30.77
CA MET A 1 26.14 17.15 -30.00
C MET A 1 24.63 17.32 -29.94
N THR A 2 23.96 16.92 -28.88
CA THR A 2 23.99 17.32 -27.47
C THR A 2 23.54 16.18 -26.56
N ASP A 3 24.51 15.58 -25.86
CA ASP A 3 24.32 14.98 -24.56
C ASP A 3 24.16 16.16 -23.58
N GLU A 4 23.18 16.06 -22.72
CA GLU A 4 23.08 16.65 -21.37
C GLU A 4 21.62 16.66 -20.93
N GLN A 5 21.24 15.81 -20.00
CA GLN A 5 20.81 16.13 -18.65
C GLN A 5 19.94 14.99 -18.12
N HIS A 6 20.55 13.93 -17.65
CA HIS A 6 20.01 13.21 -16.49
C HIS A 6 20.89 13.60 -15.31
N ALA A 7 20.54 14.71 -14.67
CA ALA A 7 21.15 15.12 -13.43
C ALA A 7 20.69 14.16 -12.33
N GLU A 8 21.65 13.42 -11.80
CA GLU A 8 21.62 12.66 -10.57
C GLU A 8 21.09 13.55 -9.43
N ASN A 9 19.88 13.27 -8.96
CA ASN A 9 19.40 13.72 -7.66
C ASN A 9 19.90 12.74 -6.61
N ASN A 10 21.20 12.72 -6.38
CA ASN A 10 21.79 12.10 -5.21
C ASN A 10 21.87 13.21 -4.14
N PRO A 11 21.01 13.24 -3.11
CA PRO A 11 21.15 14.20 -2.02
C PRO A 11 22.45 13.90 -1.31
N ALA A 12 23.40 14.84 -1.38
CA ALA A 12 24.66 14.79 -0.67
C ALA A 12 24.38 14.41 0.80
N GLN A 13 24.93 13.28 1.25
CA GLN A 13 24.95 12.91 2.65
C GLN A 13 25.64 14.04 3.42
N SER A 14 24.88 14.76 4.23
CA SER A 14 25.46 15.79 5.09
C SER A 14 26.15 15.10 6.25
N ASP A 15 27.31 15.62 6.70
CA ASP A 15 28.07 15.11 7.86
C ASP A 15 27.35 15.27 9.23
N GLY A 16 26.02 15.34 9.22
CA GLY A 16 25.18 15.52 10.39
C GLY A 16 24.70 14.19 11.01
N PRO A 17 24.12 14.24 12.22
CA PRO A 17 23.50 13.06 12.83
C PRO A 17 22.37 12.54 11.94
N THR A 18 22.27 11.21 11.85
CA THR A 18 21.18 10.55 11.14
C THR A 18 19.97 10.37 12.03
N SER A 19 18.79 10.32 11.40
CA SER A 19 17.52 10.00 12.04
C SER A 19 16.82 8.89 11.26
N ALA A 20 16.09 8.02 11.95
CA ALA A 20 15.25 7.02 11.30
C ALA A 20 14.07 6.66 12.20
N GLY A 21 12.91 6.44 11.59
CA GLY A 21 11.72 6.05 12.35
C GLY A 21 10.59 5.55 11.46
N PHE A 22 9.57 4.99 12.12
CA PHE A 22 8.43 4.37 11.47
C PHE A 22 7.20 5.30 11.48
N VAL A 23 6.55 5.41 10.34
CA VAL A 23 5.29 6.14 10.16
C VAL A 23 4.18 5.17 9.83
N ALA A 24 3.24 4.99 10.72
CA ALA A 24 2.09 4.14 10.49
C ALA A 24 0.99 4.90 9.74
N LEU A 25 0.54 4.35 8.61
CA LEU A 25 -0.58 4.88 7.83
C LEU A 25 -1.85 4.10 8.15
N ILE A 26 -2.78 4.72 8.86
CA ILE A 26 -4.09 4.14 9.15
C ILE A 26 -5.22 4.92 8.47
N GLY A 27 -6.38 4.31 8.37
CA GLY A 27 -7.57 4.94 7.80
C GLY A 27 -8.52 3.91 7.18
N ALA A 28 -9.70 4.36 6.87
CA ALA A 28 -10.73 3.57 6.18
C ALA A 28 -10.21 3.02 4.84
N PRO A 29 -10.83 1.97 4.28
CA PRO A 29 -10.53 1.52 2.93
C PRO A 29 -10.66 2.64 1.91
N ASN A 30 -9.72 2.69 0.96
CA ASN A 30 -9.64 3.70 -0.12
C ASN A 30 -9.39 5.15 0.35
N ALA A 31 -8.93 5.39 1.58
CA ALA A 31 -8.49 6.70 2.03
C ALA A 31 -7.24 7.21 1.31
N GLY A 32 -6.51 6.33 0.60
CA GLY A 32 -5.33 6.67 -0.20
C GLY A 32 -3.99 6.40 0.49
N LYS A 33 -3.95 5.49 1.48
CA LYS A 33 -2.74 5.13 2.22
C LYS A 33 -1.60 4.66 1.30
N SER A 34 -1.86 3.65 0.48
CA SER A 34 -0.88 3.11 -0.48
C SER A 34 -0.47 4.14 -1.54
N THR A 35 -1.40 5.02 -1.97
CA THR A 35 -1.09 6.11 -2.89
C THR A 35 -0.14 7.12 -2.25
N LEU A 36 -0.42 7.50 -0.99
CA LEU A 36 0.46 8.41 -0.24
C LEU A 36 1.83 7.78 -0.03
N MET A 37 1.90 6.51 0.38
CA MET A 37 3.19 5.83 0.54
C MET A 37 4.00 5.83 -0.76
N ASN A 38 3.39 5.46 -1.89
CA ASN A 38 4.07 5.49 -3.18
C ASN A 38 4.57 6.91 -3.54
N ALA A 39 3.77 7.95 -3.27
CA ALA A 39 4.16 9.35 -3.49
C ALA A 39 5.32 9.78 -2.57
N MET A 40 5.33 9.34 -1.31
CA MET A 40 6.42 9.62 -0.36
C MET A 40 7.74 8.94 -0.74
N VAL A 41 7.66 7.67 -1.17
CA VAL A 41 8.84 6.90 -1.62
C VAL A 41 9.33 7.38 -3.00
N GLY A 42 8.44 7.96 -3.81
CA GLY A 42 8.73 8.34 -5.20
C GLY A 42 8.71 7.15 -6.17
N TYR A 43 8.29 5.99 -5.71
CA TYR A 43 8.25 4.75 -6.48
C TYR A 43 7.05 3.87 -6.08
N LYS A 44 6.61 2.99 -6.97
CA LYS A 44 5.50 2.08 -6.68
C LYS A 44 5.98 0.88 -5.86
N VAL A 45 5.78 0.93 -4.56
CA VAL A 45 6.09 -0.16 -3.60
C VAL A 45 4.82 -0.88 -3.09
N SER A 46 3.64 -0.29 -3.27
CA SER A 46 2.35 -0.90 -2.93
C SER A 46 1.36 -0.74 -4.08
N ILE A 47 0.47 -1.72 -4.22
CA ILE A 47 -0.57 -1.71 -5.25
C ILE A 47 -1.72 -0.77 -4.89
N VAL A 48 -2.32 -0.16 -5.90
CA VAL A 48 -3.42 0.80 -5.74
C VAL A 48 -4.61 0.39 -6.58
N THR A 49 -5.79 0.23 -5.96
CA THR A 49 -7.05 0.02 -6.69
C THR A 49 -8.19 0.79 -6.02
N PRO A 50 -9.26 1.13 -6.76
CA PRO A 50 -10.46 1.74 -6.18
C PRO A 50 -11.29 0.76 -5.34
N LYS A 51 -10.88 -0.52 -5.25
CA LYS A 51 -11.60 -1.55 -4.50
C LYS A 51 -11.10 -1.62 -3.06
N VAL A 52 -11.98 -1.97 -2.13
CA VAL A 52 -11.61 -2.24 -0.74
C VAL A 52 -10.71 -3.48 -0.63
N GLN A 53 -9.98 -3.63 0.46
CA GLN A 53 -9.06 -4.76 0.69
C GLN A 53 -7.95 -4.89 -0.38
N THR A 54 -7.50 -3.77 -0.94
CA THR A 54 -6.36 -3.75 -1.88
C THR A 54 -5.10 -4.20 -1.18
N THR A 55 -4.72 -3.57 -0.08
CA THR A 55 -3.60 -3.97 0.78
C THR A 55 -4.07 -5.08 1.73
N ARG A 56 -3.38 -6.23 1.73
CA ARG A 56 -3.68 -7.36 2.60
C ARG A 56 -2.60 -7.62 3.64
N SER A 57 -1.36 -7.35 3.30
CA SER A 57 -0.18 -7.45 4.18
C SER A 57 0.32 -6.07 4.56
N ARG A 58 1.12 -6.00 5.60
CA ARG A 58 1.91 -4.79 5.87
C ARG A 58 2.99 -4.66 4.81
N VAL A 59 3.11 -3.49 4.21
CA VAL A 59 4.17 -3.16 3.25
C VAL A 59 4.95 -1.99 3.82
N ARG A 60 6.28 -2.10 3.84
CA ARG A 60 7.14 -0.99 4.23
C ARG A 60 7.68 -0.31 2.99
N GLY A 61 7.50 1.02 2.94
CA GLY A 61 8.11 1.88 1.95
C GLY A 61 9.17 2.74 2.63
N ILE A 62 10.34 2.84 2.04
CA ILE A 62 11.50 3.53 2.61
C ILE A 62 11.76 4.78 1.79
N ALA A 63 11.81 5.93 2.45
CA ALA A 63 12.13 7.21 1.81
C ALA A 63 13.25 7.92 2.56
N MET A 64 14.20 8.45 1.80
CA MET A 64 15.24 9.32 2.34
C MET A 64 14.84 10.78 2.19
N HIS A 65 14.99 11.58 3.26
CA HIS A 65 14.82 13.02 3.24
C HIS A 65 16.00 13.68 3.97
N GLY A 66 16.97 14.18 3.21
CA GLY A 66 18.26 14.60 3.78
C GLY A 66 18.94 13.44 4.52
N ASN A 67 19.26 13.63 5.81
CA ASN A 67 19.84 12.60 6.67
C ASN A 67 18.80 11.80 7.46
N THR A 68 17.52 11.89 7.09
CA THR A 68 16.43 11.19 7.77
C THR A 68 15.89 10.07 6.88
N GLN A 69 15.82 8.86 7.43
CA GLN A 69 15.15 7.72 6.82
C GLN A 69 13.74 7.59 7.41
N ILE A 70 12.72 7.72 6.57
CA ILE A 70 11.32 7.60 6.96
C ILE A 70 10.79 6.26 6.45
N ILE A 71 10.38 5.38 7.34
CA ILE A 71 9.84 4.07 7.01
C ILE A 71 8.33 4.11 7.13
N PHE A 72 7.63 4.19 6.00
CA PHE A 72 6.18 4.14 5.96
C PHE A 72 5.69 2.71 6.09
N VAL A 73 4.74 2.48 6.97
CA VAL A 73 4.05 1.19 7.11
C VAL A 73 2.65 1.33 6.53
N ASP A 74 2.45 0.85 5.28
CA ASP A 74 1.12 0.76 4.68
C ASP A 74 0.38 -0.43 5.29
N THR A 75 -0.74 -0.14 5.91
CA THR A 75 -1.57 -1.13 6.58
C THR A 75 -2.84 -1.42 5.79
N PRO A 76 -3.42 -2.60 5.92
CA PRO A 76 -4.78 -2.83 5.46
C PRO A 76 -5.73 -1.74 5.97
N GLY A 77 -6.75 -1.41 5.19
CA GLY A 77 -7.79 -0.48 5.65
C GLY A 77 -8.48 -1.01 6.91
N ILE A 78 -8.76 -0.13 7.87
CA ILE A 78 -9.53 -0.48 9.07
C ILE A 78 -11.01 -0.37 8.74
N PHE A 79 -11.74 -1.46 8.94
CA PHE A 79 -13.18 -1.58 8.67
C PHE A 79 -13.80 -2.63 9.58
N THR A 80 -15.12 -2.73 9.63
CA THR A 80 -15.81 -3.76 10.40
C THR A 80 -15.58 -5.16 9.79
N PRO A 81 -14.83 -6.06 10.46
CA PRO A 81 -14.45 -7.36 9.89
C PRO A 81 -15.61 -8.36 9.89
N LYS A 82 -15.73 -9.14 8.81
CA LYS A 82 -16.75 -10.18 8.65
C LYS A 82 -16.18 -11.60 8.60
N ARG A 83 -14.94 -11.76 8.12
CA ARG A 83 -14.26 -13.04 7.91
C ARG A 83 -13.00 -13.10 8.78
N ARG A 84 -12.39 -14.29 8.91
CA ARG A 84 -11.11 -14.46 9.60
C ARG A 84 -10.02 -13.56 8.98
N LEU A 85 -9.87 -13.59 7.67
CA LEU A 85 -8.90 -12.75 6.98
C LEU A 85 -9.12 -11.26 7.27
N ASP A 86 -10.36 -10.79 7.30
CA ASP A 86 -10.68 -9.40 7.62
C ASP A 86 -10.21 -9.03 9.06
N ARG A 87 -10.42 -9.93 10.04
CA ARG A 87 -9.95 -9.71 11.43
C ARG A 87 -8.43 -9.65 11.51
N ALA A 88 -7.75 -10.58 10.85
CA ALA A 88 -6.29 -10.60 10.81
C ALA A 88 -5.73 -9.31 10.17
N MET A 89 -6.34 -8.84 9.08
CA MET A 89 -5.97 -7.58 8.42
C MET A 89 -6.17 -6.37 9.36
N VAL A 90 -7.32 -6.28 10.03
CA VAL A 90 -7.59 -5.17 10.97
C VAL A 90 -6.66 -5.24 12.18
N SER A 91 -6.38 -6.43 12.71
CA SER A 91 -5.40 -6.63 13.80
C SER A 91 -4.00 -6.16 13.37
N ALA A 92 -3.55 -6.56 12.18
CA ALA A 92 -2.25 -6.13 11.65
C ALA A 92 -2.16 -4.61 11.45
N ALA A 93 -3.29 -3.97 11.07
CA ALA A 93 -3.33 -2.51 10.95
C ALA A 93 -3.13 -1.80 12.30
N TRP A 94 -3.76 -2.30 13.37
CA TRP A 94 -3.58 -1.74 14.70
C TRP A 94 -2.21 -2.02 15.29
N GLN A 95 -1.65 -3.22 15.10
CA GLN A 95 -0.26 -3.51 15.49
C GLN A 95 0.73 -2.57 14.80
N GLY A 96 0.56 -2.34 13.48
CA GLY A 96 1.39 -1.38 12.77
C GLY A 96 1.25 0.06 13.31
N ALA A 97 0.07 0.42 13.82
CA ALA A 97 -0.16 1.72 14.45
C ALA A 97 0.54 1.85 15.81
N GLU A 98 0.61 0.76 16.59
CA GLU A 98 1.29 0.73 17.90
C GLU A 98 2.82 0.73 17.76
N ASP A 99 3.34 0.15 16.68
CA ASP A 99 4.79 0.05 16.43
C ASP A 99 5.39 1.34 15.82
N GLY A 100 4.58 2.30 15.39
CA GLY A 100 5.02 3.52 14.70
C GLY A 100 5.44 4.65 15.67
N ASP A 101 6.51 5.38 15.32
CA ASP A 101 6.92 6.61 16.01
C ASP A 101 5.92 7.76 15.75
N VAL A 102 5.33 7.78 14.57
CA VAL A 102 4.29 8.72 14.15
C VAL A 102 3.10 7.98 13.54
N LEU A 103 1.90 8.40 13.91
CA LEU A 103 0.65 7.84 13.40
C LEU A 103 -0.09 8.86 12.53
N LEU A 104 -0.32 8.52 11.27
CA LEU A 104 -1.10 9.33 10.33
C LEU A 104 -2.47 8.68 10.07
N LEU A 105 -3.54 9.37 10.46
CA LEU A 105 -4.90 9.01 10.08
C LEU A 105 -5.25 9.66 8.74
N LEU A 106 -5.42 8.85 7.70
CA LEU A 106 -5.87 9.33 6.39
C LEU A 106 -7.39 9.30 6.28
N HIS A 107 -7.95 10.41 5.82
CA HIS A 107 -9.36 10.53 5.49
C HIS A 107 -9.57 11.04 4.07
N ASP A 108 -10.46 10.40 3.30
CA ASP A 108 -10.89 10.83 1.97
C ASP A 108 -11.86 12.01 2.09
N CYS A 109 -11.37 13.23 1.89
CA CYS A 109 -12.17 14.46 2.05
C CYS A 109 -13.19 14.68 0.92
N ALA A 110 -13.13 13.91 -0.18
CA ALA A 110 -14.14 13.94 -1.24
C ALA A 110 -15.43 13.20 -0.87
N ARG A 111 -15.44 12.44 0.23
CA ARG A 111 -16.65 11.80 0.75
C ARG A 111 -17.63 12.85 1.29
N LYS A 112 -18.92 12.67 1.00
CA LYS A 112 -19.98 13.59 1.47
C LYS A 112 -20.11 13.66 2.99
N LYS A 113 -19.77 12.59 3.70
CA LYS A 113 -19.84 12.48 5.18
C LYS A 113 -18.63 11.72 5.69
N ILE A 114 -18.29 11.90 6.96
CA ILE A 114 -17.35 11.02 7.66
C ILE A 114 -17.98 9.63 7.69
N ASP A 115 -17.24 8.63 7.21
CA ASP A 115 -17.71 7.27 7.17
C ASP A 115 -17.60 6.58 8.55
N GLU A 116 -18.40 5.53 8.74
CA GLU A 116 -18.46 4.78 10.00
C GLU A 116 -17.10 4.17 10.39
N ASP A 117 -16.31 3.74 9.42
CA ASP A 117 -14.98 3.19 9.68
C ASP A 117 -14.04 4.25 10.23
N THR A 118 -14.04 5.47 9.67
CA THR A 118 -13.26 6.61 10.21
C THR A 118 -13.70 6.97 11.64
N LEU A 119 -15.01 6.99 11.92
CA LEU A 119 -15.52 7.25 13.28
C LEU A 119 -15.06 6.17 14.26
N ALA A 120 -15.11 4.89 13.86
CA ALA A 120 -14.65 3.78 14.69
C ALA A 120 -13.14 3.85 14.98
N ILE A 121 -12.34 4.29 14.01
CA ILE A 121 -10.89 4.53 14.19
C ILE A 121 -10.68 5.63 15.24
N ILE A 122 -11.36 6.78 15.11
CA ILE A 122 -11.25 7.91 16.05
C ILE A 122 -11.64 7.47 17.48
N GLU A 123 -12.71 6.69 17.63
CA GLU A 123 -13.12 6.17 18.94
C GLU A 123 -12.07 5.23 19.55
N THR A 124 -11.37 4.47 18.72
CA THR A 124 -10.27 3.59 19.19
C THR A 124 -9.08 4.43 19.62
N LEU A 125 -8.70 5.46 18.85
CA LEU A 125 -7.62 6.39 19.20
C LEU A 125 -7.90 7.11 20.53
N LYS A 126 -9.14 7.54 20.76
CA LYS A 126 -9.54 8.14 22.04
C LYS A 126 -9.36 7.17 23.22
N LYS A 127 -9.75 5.93 23.05
CA LYS A 127 -9.66 4.90 24.10
C LYS A 127 -8.22 4.53 24.43
N SER A 128 -7.35 4.46 23.42
CA SER A 128 -5.93 4.15 23.63
C SER A 128 -5.11 5.34 24.12
N GLY A 129 -5.63 6.58 23.95
CA GLY A 129 -4.86 7.80 24.22
C GLY A 129 -3.70 7.99 23.24
N ALA A 130 -3.71 7.31 22.09
CA ALA A 130 -2.68 7.44 21.08
C ALA A 130 -2.66 8.86 20.50
N ARG A 131 -1.47 9.36 20.16
CA ARG A 131 -1.29 10.64 19.46
C ARG A 131 -1.33 10.37 17.96
N ALA A 132 -2.05 11.19 17.21
CA ALA A 132 -2.19 11.02 15.77
C ALA A 132 -2.26 12.37 15.05
N SER A 133 -1.75 12.41 13.82
CA SER A 133 -1.95 13.53 12.90
C SER A 133 -2.95 13.14 11.81
N LEU A 134 -3.71 14.12 11.33
CA LEU A 134 -4.75 13.95 10.32
C LEU A 134 -4.22 14.32 8.94
N VAL A 135 -4.44 13.46 7.96
CA VAL A 135 -4.18 13.74 6.55
C VAL A 135 -5.51 13.70 5.79
N LEU A 136 -6.02 14.88 5.45
CA LEU A 136 -7.17 15.05 4.55
C LEU A 136 -6.68 14.87 3.12
N ASN A 137 -6.94 13.71 2.54
CA ASN A 137 -6.48 13.34 1.21
C ASN A 137 -7.57 13.53 0.15
N LYS A 138 -7.16 13.60 -1.11
CA LYS A 138 -7.98 13.78 -2.32
C LYS A 138 -8.60 15.16 -2.42
N THR A 139 -7.85 16.19 -2.04
CA THR A 139 -8.26 17.59 -2.19
C THR A 139 -8.55 17.98 -3.63
N ASP A 140 -7.91 17.31 -4.59
CA ASP A 140 -8.14 17.43 -6.04
C ASP A 140 -9.56 17.04 -6.50
N LEU A 141 -10.28 16.25 -5.71
CA LEU A 141 -11.63 15.76 -6.02
C LEU A 141 -12.75 16.56 -5.36
N THR A 142 -12.43 17.64 -4.63
CA THR A 142 -13.43 18.42 -3.90
C THR A 142 -13.05 19.91 -3.80
N LEU A 143 -13.98 20.75 -3.43
CA LEU A 143 -13.75 22.19 -3.27
C LEU A 143 -13.14 22.51 -1.90
N PRO A 144 -12.31 23.59 -1.80
CA PRO A 144 -11.67 24.01 -0.55
C PRO A 144 -12.65 24.17 0.64
N GLU A 145 -13.82 24.69 0.39
CA GLU A 145 -14.86 24.85 1.43
C GLU A 145 -15.30 23.52 2.06
N HIS A 146 -15.30 22.43 1.29
CA HIS A 146 -15.71 21.12 1.78
C HIS A 146 -14.63 20.48 2.66
N TYR A 147 -13.37 20.50 2.24
CA TYR A 147 -12.32 19.91 3.08
C TYR A 147 -11.98 20.78 4.30
N LEU A 148 -12.18 22.10 4.25
CA LEU A 148 -12.09 22.98 5.42
C LEU A 148 -13.23 22.70 6.43
N ALA A 149 -14.45 22.51 5.95
CA ALA A 149 -15.55 22.07 6.81
C ALA A 149 -15.27 20.71 7.45
N ARG A 150 -14.71 19.76 6.67
CA ARG A 150 -14.32 18.44 7.14
C ARG A 150 -13.22 18.51 8.20
N THR A 151 -12.26 19.41 8.04
CA THR A 151 -11.21 19.67 9.04
C THR A 151 -11.84 20.02 10.38
N LYS A 152 -12.80 20.95 10.37
CA LYS A 152 -13.50 21.38 11.59
C LYS A 152 -14.26 20.22 12.24
N GLU A 153 -15.06 19.48 11.46
CA GLU A 153 -15.83 18.33 11.96
C GLU A 153 -14.93 17.28 12.62
N LEU A 154 -13.77 16.94 12.01
CA LEU A 154 -12.86 15.95 12.55
C LEU A 154 -12.08 16.47 13.77
N SER A 155 -11.71 17.76 13.79
CA SER A 155 -11.06 18.39 14.95
C SER A 155 -11.97 18.50 16.17
N GLU A 156 -13.29 18.59 15.98
CA GLU A 156 -14.25 18.51 17.08
C GLU A 156 -14.36 17.10 17.68
N LEU A 157 -13.99 16.07 16.89
CA LEU A 157 -14.02 14.68 17.33
C LEU A 157 -12.73 14.24 18.02
N TYR A 158 -11.58 14.76 17.62
CA TYR A 158 -10.27 14.32 18.14
C TYR A 158 -9.24 15.44 18.06
N ASP A 159 -8.38 15.55 19.09
CA ASP A 159 -7.29 16.53 19.16
C ASP A 159 -6.06 16.02 18.40
N PHE A 160 -6.00 16.32 17.10
CA PHE A 160 -4.91 15.92 16.23
C PHE A 160 -3.68 16.81 16.45
N GLU A 161 -2.47 16.21 16.50
CA GLU A 161 -1.22 16.96 16.65
C GLU A 161 -0.95 17.91 15.47
N LYS A 162 -1.27 17.46 14.26
CA LYS A 162 -1.12 18.22 13.02
C LYS A 162 -2.22 17.82 12.04
N ILE A 163 -2.59 18.74 11.16
CA ILE A 163 -3.57 18.48 10.09
C ILE A 163 -2.97 18.91 8.78
N PHE A 164 -3.00 18.01 7.82
CA PHE A 164 -2.53 18.22 6.44
C PHE A 164 -3.68 18.09 5.46
N MET A 165 -3.63 18.86 4.38
CA MET A 165 -4.58 18.82 3.28
C MET A 165 -3.77 18.52 2.02
N ILE A 166 -3.98 17.34 1.42
CA ILE A 166 -3.14 16.85 0.33
C ILE A 166 -3.95 16.22 -0.79
N SER A 167 -3.33 16.13 -1.95
CA SER A 167 -3.66 15.15 -2.96
C SER A 167 -2.47 14.21 -3.16
N ALA A 168 -2.57 13.00 -2.65
CA ALA A 168 -1.53 11.98 -2.85
C ALA A 168 -1.38 11.57 -4.32
N GLU A 169 -2.40 11.76 -5.15
CA GLU A 169 -2.40 11.46 -6.58
C GLU A 169 -1.64 12.52 -7.39
N SER A 170 -1.84 13.81 -7.10
CA SER A 170 -1.17 14.91 -7.79
C SER A 170 0.16 15.31 -7.15
N GLY A 171 0.43 14.89 -5.91
CA GLY A 171 1.59 15.29 -5.13
C GLY A 171 1.41 16.59 -4.34
N GLU A 172 0.29 17.30 -4.49
CA GLU A 172 0.04 18.56 -3.79
C GLU A 172 0.01 18.36 -2.27
N GLY A 173 0.81 19.13 -1.53
CA GLY A 173 0.93 19.07 -0.06
C GLY A 173 1.68 17.84 0.48
N VAL A 174 2.17 16.93 -0.37
CA VAL A 174 2.90 15.74 0.06
C VAL A 174 4.26 16.09 0.66
N ASP A 175 4.94 17.08 0.08
CA ASP A 175 6.24 17.53 0.59
C ASP A 175 6.13 18.16 1.98
N ASP A 176 5.06 18.92 2.27
CA ASP A 176 4.82 19.50 3.61
C ASP A 176 4.68 18.39 4.68
N VAL A 177 4.04 17.27 4.32
CA VAL A 177 3.95 16.10 5.21
C VAL A 177 5.33 15.45 5.39
N ARG A 178 6.10 15.30 4.31
CA ARG A 178 7.44 14.70 4.34
C ARG A 178 8.40 15.52 5.20
N ASP A 179 8.41 16.85 5.02
CA ASP A 179 9.26 17.76 5.79
C ASP A 179 8.94 17.68 7.28
N TRP A 180 7.65 17.75 7.63
CA TRP A 180 7.22 17.62 9.02
C TRP A 180 7.57 16.25 9.61
N LEU A 181 7.37 15.15 8.87
CA LEU A 181 7.73 13.81 9.33
C LEU A 181 9.23 13.69 9.62
N ALA A 182 10.08 14.26 8.76
CA ALA A 182 11.52 14.24 8.97
C ALA A 182 11.93 14.90 10.30
N GLU A 183 11.22 15.94 10.73
CA GLU A 183 11.45 16.62 12.02
C GLU A 183 11.00 15.76 13.22
N GLN A 184 10.07 14.81 13.02
CA GLN A 184 9.54 13.94 14.08
C GLN A 184 10.39 12.69 14.30
N MET A 185 11.27 12.32 13.36
CA MET A 185 12.01 11.07 13.46
C MET A 185 13.09 11.14 14.55
N PRO A 186 13.22 10.09 15.39
CA PRO A 186 14.23 10.03 16.42
C PRO A 186 15.65 9.93 15.84
N GLN A 187 16.63 10.46 16.56
CA GLN A 187 18.05 10.23 16.21
C GLN A 187 18.34 8.72 16.28
N SER A 188 18.77 8.16 15.16
CA SER A 188 19.04 6.74 15.00
C SER A 188 19.98 6.52 13.81
N PRO A 189 20.80 5.45 13.80
CA PRO A 189 21.35 4.93 12.56
C PRO A 189 20.22 4.55 11.59
N TYR A 190 20.52 4.50 10.30
CA TYR A 190 19.56 3.98 9.33
C TYR A 190 19.21 2.53 9.65
N LEU A 191 17.93 2.20 9.52
CA LEU A 191 17.35 0.88 9.82
C LEU A 191 17.37 -0.05 8.61
N PHE A 192 17.41 0.53 7.40
CA PHE A 192 17.52 -0.14 6.11
C PHE A 192 18.64 0.49 5.28
N ASP A 193 19.07 -0.19 4.22
CA ASP A 193 19.97 0.42 3.26
C ASP A 193 19.32 1.68 2.66
N PRO A 194 20.04 2.82 2.60
CA PRO A 194 19.51 4.05 2.00
C PRO A 194 19.05 3.90 0.53
N GLU A 195 19.55 2.89 -0.18
CA GLU A 195 19.14 2.60 -1.56
C GLU A 195 17.88 1.73 -1.63
N ASP A 196 17.46 1.11 -0.51
CA ASP A 196 16.24 0.31 -0.48
C ASP A 196 15.00 1.21 -0.54
N LEU A 197 14.06 0.87 -1.40
CA LEU A 197 12.75 1.53 -1.52
C LEU A 197 11.65 0.80 -0.75
N SER A 198 11.84 -0.49 -0.47
CA SER A 198 10.89 -1.35 0.23
C SER A 198 11.56 -2.62 0.72
N ASP A 199 11.03 -3.19 1.80
CA ASP A 199 11.38 -4.53 2.28
C ASP A 199 10.57 -5.64 1.61
N LEU A 200 9.69 -5.32 0.65
CA LEU A 200 8.83 -6.30 -0.02
C LEU A 200 9.65 -7.15 -1.00
N PRO A 201 9.74 -8.47 -0.80
CA PRO A 201 10.44 -9.35 -1.73
C PRO A 201 9.88 -9.24 -3.15
N MET A 202 10.75 -9.25 -4.18
CA MET A 202 10.36 -9.16 -5.59
C MET A 202 9.28 -10.19 -5.99
N ARG A 203 9.32 -11.41 -5.40
CA ARG A 203 8.32 -12.46 -5.65
C ARG A 203 6.93 -12.05 -5.17
N LEU A 204 6.83 -11.39 -4.01
CA LEU A 204 5.57 -10.87 -3.49
C LEU A 204 5.10 -9.67 -4.29
N MET A 205 6.00 -8.76 -4.69
CA MET A 205 5.68 -7.64 -5.56
C MET A 205 5.07 -8.14 -6.89
N ALA A 206 5.65 -9.16 -7.51
CA ALA A 206 5.11 -9.74 -8.75
C ALA A 206 3.69 -10.32 -8.56
N ALA A 207 3.44 -10.99 -7.44
CA ALA A 207 2.12 -11.49 -7.11
C ALA A 207 1.11 -10.36 -6.87
N GLU A 208 1.51 -9.29 -6.16
CA GLU A 208 0.69 -8.13 -5.89
C GLU A 208 0.35 -7.34 -7.17
N ILE A 209 1.30 -7.10 -8.06
CA ILE A 209 1.05 -6.46 -9.37
C ILE A 209 0.04 -7.27 -10.19
N MET A 210 0.17 -8.59 -10.24
CA MET A 210 -0.82 -9.44 -10.89
C MET A 210 -2.19 -9.31 -10.21
N ARG A 211 -2.24 -9.29 -8.88
CA ARG A 211 -3.47 -9.15 -8.10
C ARG A 211 -4.13 -7.78 -8.36
N GLU A 212 -3.37 -6.72 -8.46
CA GLU A 212 -3.87 -5.39 -8.87
C GLU A 212 -4.57 -5.46 -10.25
N LYS A 213 -3.91 -6.05 -11.26
CA LYS A 213 -4.50 -6.14 -12.61
C LYS A 213 -5.77 -7.00 -12.62
N LEU A 214 -5.82 -8.04 -11.80
CA LEU A 214 -7.05 -8.82 -11.59
C LEU A 214 -8.15 -7.95 -10.94
N PHE A 215 -7.81 -7.19 -9.90
CA PHE A 215 -8.75 -6.28 -9.22
C PHE A 215 -9.30 -5.23 -10.18
N LEU A 216 -8.48 -4.62 -11.02
CA LEU A 216 -8.90 -3.60 -11.97
C LEU A 216 -9.81 -4.16 -13.09
N ASN A 217 -9.61 -5.41 -13.48
CA ASN A 217 -10.28 -6.01 -14.64
C ASN A 217 -11.47 -6.92 -14.30
N LEU A 218 -11.61 -7.37 -13.06
CA LEU A 218 -12.68 -8.24 -12.61
C LEU A 218 -13.66 -7.48 -11.72
N HIS A 219 -14.92 -7.91 -11.69
CA HIS A 219 -15.99 -7.17 -11.05
C HIS A 219 -16.71 -7.99 -9.97
N GLN A 220 -17.63 -7.34 -9.26
CA GLN A 220 -18.44 -7.92 -8.19
C GLN A 220 -17.59 -8.56 -7.07
N GLU A 221 -17.95 -9.75 -6.62
CA GLU A 221 -17.30 -10.49 -5.52
C GLU A 221 -15.98 -11.16 -5.91
N LEU A 222 -15.72 -11.30 -7.22
CA LEU A 222 -14.63 -12.14 -7.71
C LEU A 222 -13.24 -11.69 -7.23
N PRO A 223 -12.89 -10.38 -7.21
CA PRO A 223 -11.61 -9.92 -6.68
C PRO A 223 -11.36 -10.35 -5.23
N TYR A 224 -12.41 -10.43 -4.41
CA TYR A 224 -12.32 -10.81 -2.99
C TYR A 224 -12.29 -12.33 -2.76
N GLN A 225 -12.49 -13.13 -3.82
CA GLN A 225 -12.53 -14.59 -3.80
C GLN A 225 -11.30 -15.21 -4.45
N MET A 226 -10.22 -14.43 -4.59
CA MET A 226 -8.97 -14.88 -5.21
C MET A 226 -7.74 -14.36 -4.49
N THR A 227 -6.64 -15.05 -4.70
CA THR A 227 -5.30 -14.62 -4.34
C THR A 227 -4.31 -15.00 -5.43
N VAL A 228 -3.11 -14.41 -5.38
CA VAL A 228 -2.02 -14.69 -6.31
C VAL A 228 -0.78 -15.07 -5.51
N GLU A 229 -0.07 -16.08 -5.97
CA GLU A 229 1.18 -16.53 -5.38
C GLU A 229 2.24 -16.70 -6.45
N CYS A 230 3.48 -16.41 -6.11
CA CYS A 230 4.63 -16.70 -6.94
C CYS A 230 5.10 -18.14 -6.70
N GLU A 231 4.79 -19.04 -7.65
CA GLU A 231 5.18 -20.47 -7.58
C GLU A 231 6.68 -20.64 -7.82
N SER A 232 7.23 -19.96 -8.87
CA SER A 232 8.67 -19.96 -9.13
C SER A 232 9.15 -18.61 -9.67
N TRP A 233 10.43 -18.33 -9.40
CA TRP A 233 11.20 -17.22 -9.94
C TRP A 233 12.56 -17.75 -10.33
N GLU A 234 12.90 -17.64 -11.61
CA GLU A 234 14.14 -18.17 -12.16
C GLU A 234 14.86 -17.07 -12.94
N GLU A 235 16.07 -16.75 -12.52
CA GLU A 235 16.98 -15.86 -13.25
C GLU A 235 17.53 -16.58 -14.48
N ARG A 236 17.58 -15.90 -15.61
CA ARG A 236 18.13 -16.43 -16.86
C ARG A 236 19.49 -15.80 -17.16
N GLU A 237 20.32 -16.50 -17.92
CA GLU A 237 21.67 -16.06 -18.30
C GLU A 237 21.69 -14.74 -19.09
N ASP A 238 20.60 -14.41 -19.79
CA ASP A 238 20.43 -13.17 -20.55
C ASP A 238 19.98 -11.96 -19.68
N GLY A 239 19.94 -12.12 -18.36
CA GLY A 239 19.49 -11.10 -17.41
C GLY A 239 17.97 -10.97 -17.29
N SER A 240 17.19 -11.71 -18.08
CA SER A 240 15.73 -11.77 -17.93
C SER A 240 15.32 -12.69 -16.78
N ALA A 241 14.09 -12.53 -16.28
CA ALA A 241 13.53 -13.44 -15.28
C ALA A 241 12.29 -14.17 -15.82
N GLU A 242 12.19 -15.48 -15.50
CA GLU A 242 10.96 -16.24 -15.67
C GLU A 242 10.19 -16.29 -14.35
N ILE A 243 8.94 -15.82 -14.36
CA ILE A 243 8.07 -15.77 -13.18
C ILE A 243 6.82 -16.59 -13.45
N LYS A 244 6.55 -17.58 -12.58
CA LYS A 244 5.31 -18.36 -12.62
C LYS A 244 4.40 -17.92 -11.47
N LEU A 245 3.23 -17.41 -11.83
CA LEU A 245 2.20 -16.98 -10.87
C LEU A 245 1.01 -17.93 -10.91
N VAL A 246 0.51 -18.27 -9.72
CA VAL A 246 -0.72 -19.05 -9.57
C VAL A 246 -1.81 -18.17 -8.97
N ILE A 247 -2.92 -18.08 -9.69
CA ILE A 247 -4.12 -17.39 -9.26
C ILE A 247 -5.06 -18.43 -8.67
N PHE A 248 -5.28 -18.39 -7.36
CA PHE A 248 -6.21 -19.26 -6.68
C PHE A 248 -7.59 -18.61 -6.61
N VAL A 249 -8.62 -19.37 -6.95
CA VAL A 249 -10.03 -18.94 -6.87
C VAL A 249 -10.81 -19.86 -5.94
N ALA A 250 -11.73 -19.30 -5.14
CA ALA A 250 -12.47 -20.04 -4.12
C ALA A 250 -13.56 -20.98 -4.69
N ARG A 251 -13.97 -20.80 -5.96
CA ARG A 251 -15.01 -21.61 -6.60
C ARG A 251 -14.58 -21.98 -8.01
N GLU A 252 -14.92 -23.19 -8.47
CA GLU A 252 -14.58 -23.66 -9.82
C GLU A 252 -15.18 -22.75 -10.91
N GLY A 253 -16.41 -22.28 -10.75
CA GLY A 253 -17.04 -21.34 -11.69
C GLY A 253 -16.27 -20.01 -11.87
N HIS A 254 -15.52 -19.56 -10.86
CA HIS A 254 -14.71 -18.36 -10.95
C HIS A 254 -13.52 -18.53 -11.90
N ARG A 255 -12.98 -19.76 -12.01
CA ARG A 255 -11.87 -20.08 -12.92
C ARG A 255 -12.23 -19.73 -14.37
N GLY A 256 -13.42 -20.12 -14.82
CA GLY A 256 -13.90 -19.81 -16.18
C GLY A 256 -13.99 -18.29 -16.43
N ILE A 257 -14.43 -17.51 -15.43
CA ILE A 257 -14.56 -16.04 -15.53
C ILE A 257 -13.16 -15.40 -15.61
N VAL A 258 -12.21 -15.82 -14.78
CA VAL A 258 -10.82 -15.31 -14.80
C VAL A 258 -10.13 -15.63 -16.12
N LEU A 259 -10.29 -16.83 -16.63
CA LEU A 259 -9.74 -17.22 -17.93
C LEU A 259 -10.39 -16.43 -19.08
N GLY A 260 -11.70 -16.25 -19.04
CA GLY A 260 -12.47 -15.67 -20.12
C GLY A 260 -12.57 -16.58 -21.35
N LYS A 261 -13.30 -16.14 -22.38
CA LYS A 261 -13.49 -16.90 -23.61
C LYS A 261 -12.15 -17.18 -24.30
N GLY A 262 -11.81 -18.45 -24.44
CA GLY A 262 -10.52 -18.85 -25.05
C GLY A 262 -9.27 -18.32 -24.34
N GLY A 263 -9.34 -18.01 -23.04
CA GLY A 263 -8.19 -17.50 -22.27
C GLY A 263 -7.87 -16.01 -22.52
N GLN A 264 -8.72 -15.27 -23.21
CA GLN A 264 -8.44 -13.87 -23.60
C GLN A 264 -8.34 -12.91 -22.40
N THR A 265 -9.17 -13.11 -21.35
CA THR A 265 -9.15 -12.24 -20.18
C THR A 265 -7.83 -12.35 -19.43
N ILE A 266 -7.42 -13.58 -19.09
CA ILE A 266 -6.16 -13.79 -18.38
C ILE A 266 -4.94 -13.38 -19.21
N LYS A 267 -4.98 -13.59 -20.54
CA LYS A 267 -3.90 -13.14 -21.45
C LYS A 267 -3.73 -11.61 -21.39
N ARG A 268 -4.83 -10.85 -21.47
CA ARG A 268 -4.80 -9.36 -21.37
C ARG A 268 -4.28 -8.90 -20.03
N ILE A 269 -4.78 -9.50 -18.94
CA ILE A 269 -4.36 -9.20 -17.57
C ILE A 269 -2.88 -9.51 -17.39
N GLY A 270 -2.41 -10.69 -17.82
CA GLY A 270 -1.01 -11.08 -17.76
C GLY A 270 -0.09 -10.19 -18.58
N GLN A 271 -0.54 -9.69 -19.74
CA GLN A 271 0.24 -8.73 -20.53
C GLN A 271 0.38 -7.38 -19.81
N ALA A 272 -0.68 -6.90 -19.16
CA ALA A 272 -0.62 -5.65 -18.39
C ALA A 272 0.30 -5.80 -17.16
N ALA A 273 0.19 -6.92 -16.43
CA ALA A 273 1.07 -7.22 -15.30
C ALA A 273 2.54 -7.33 -15.74
N ARG A 274 2.82 -8.05 -16.84
CA ARG A 274 4.17 -8.19 -17.36
C ARG A 274 4.83 -6.85 -17.69
N ARG A 275 4.12 -5.97 -18.39
CA ARG A 275 4.67 -4.64 -18.77
C ARG A 275 5.07 -3.84 -17.54
N GLU A 276 4.22 -3.80 -16.55
CA GLU A 276 4.51 -3.06 -15.32
C GLU A 276 5.64 -3.70 -14.50
N LEU A 277 5.73 -5.04 -14.48
CA LEU A 277 6.87 -5.72 -13.86
C LEU A 277 8.18 -5.46 -14.60
N GLU A 278 8.15 -5.34 -15.94
CA GLU A 278 9.31 -4.96 -16.75
C GLU A 278 9.76 -3.53 -16.45
N GLU A 279 8.83 -2.60 -16.21
CA GLU A 279 9.11 -1.23 -15.79
C GLU A 279 9.67 -1.18 -14.35
N ILE A 280 9.06 -1.89 -13.39
CA ILE A 280 9.48 -1.93 -11.99
C ILE A 280 10.85 -2.58 -11.82
N PHE A 281 11.12 -3.68 -12.49
CA PHE A 281 12.38 -4.42 -12.35
C PHE A 281 13.44 -4.03 -13.37
N GLU A 282 13.14 -3.07 -14.26
CA GLU A 282 14.03 -2.56 -15.31
C GLU A 282 14.69 -3.65 -16.17
N ARG A 283 13.94 -4.76 -16.36
CA ARG A 283 14.42 -5.91 -17.12
C ARG A 283 13.29 -6.68 -17.80
N ARG A 284 13.65 -7.51 -18.75
CA ARG A 284 12.70 -8.36 -19.46
C ARG A 284 12.13 -9.46 -18.54
N ILE A 285 10.79 -9.64 -18.57
CA ILE A 285 10.06 -10.60 -17.75
C ILE A 285 9.30 -11.60 -18.64
N HIS A 286 9.50 -12.88 -18.38
CA HIS A 286 8.72 -13.98 -18.93
C HIS A 286 7.65 -14.39 -17.91
N LEU A 287 6.46 -13.81 -18.01
CA LEU A 287 5.38 -14.04 -17.05
C LEU A 287 4.47 -15.18 -17.52
N ILE A 288 4.36 -16.23 -16.71
CA ILE A 288 3.48 -17.37 -16.91
C ILE A 288 2.46 -17.36 -15.77
N SER A 289 1.16 -17.47 -16.09
CA SER A 289 0.10 -17.45 -15.07
C SER A 289 -0.84 -18.64 -15.23
N PHE A 290 -1.17 -19.26 -14.09
CA PHE A 290 -2.10 -20.38 -13.99
C PHE A 290 -3.28 -20.03 -13.11
N VAL A 291 -4.48 -20.50 -13.44
CA VAL A 291 -5.67 -20.33 -12.60
C VAL A 291 -6.03 -21.69 -12.02
N LYS A 292 -5.96 -21.83 -10.69
CA LYS A 292 -6.28 -23.05 -9.95
C LYS A 292 -7.45 -22.82 -9.00
N HIS A 293 -8.33 -23.80 -8.85
CA HIS A 293 -9.35 -23.80 -7.82
C HIS A 293 -8.77 -24.32 -6.50
N LYS A 294 -8.96 -23.55 -5.41
CA LYS A 294 -8.65 -23.96 -4.03
C LYS A 294 -9.72 -23.38 -3.11
N LYS A 295 -10.67 -24.23 -2.69
CA LYS A 295 -11.87 -23.83 -1.95
C LYS A 295 -11.54 -23.01 -0.68
N ASP A 296 -10.61 -23.50 0.11
CA ASP A 296 -10.33 -22.98 1.45
C ASP A 296 -9.01 -22.18 1.50
N TRP A 297 -8.67 -21.48 0.40
CA TRP A 297 -7.43 -20.71 0.33
C TRP A 297 -7.35 -19.59 1.38
N MET A 298 -8.50 -19.08 1.85
CA MET A 298 -8.57 -18.03 2.87
C MET A 298 -8.27 -18.55 4.29
N ASP A 299 -8.29 -19.86 4.50
CA ASP A 299 -8.01 -20.50 5.80
C ASP A 299 -6.67 -21.25 5.82
N ASP A 300 -5.79 -20.98 4.86
CA ASP A 300 -4.46 -21.57 4.75
C ASP A 300 -3.45 -20.81 5.61
N LYS A 301 -2.96 -21.43 6.68
CA LYS A 301 -2.06 -20.80 7.67
C LYS A 301 -0.74 -20.30 7.07
N ASP A 302 -0.20 -20.99 6.06
CA ASP A 302 1.06 -20.60 5.44
C ASP A 302 0.94 -19.25 4.76
N ARG A 303 -0.20 -18.95 4.14
CA ARG A 303 -0.48 -17.65 3.54
C ARG A 303 -0.53 -16.50 4.55
N TYR A 304 -1.12 -16.75 5.73
CA TYR A 304 -1.14 -15.73 6.79
C TYR A 304 0.29 -15.38 7.22
N ARG A 305 1.15 -16.39 7.35
CA ARG A 305 2.56 -16.16 7.64
C ARG A 305 3.27 -15.37 6.51
N ASP A 306 3.02 -15.71 5.26
CA ASP A 306 3.62 -15.01 4.11
C ASP A 306 3.14 -13.55 4.00
N TRP A 307 1.95 -13.25 4.53
CA TRP A 307 1.38 -11.89 4.58
C TRP A 307 1.68 -11.16 5.90
N ASP A 308 2.45 -11.75 6.79
CA ASP A 308 2.69 -11.22 8.14
C ASP A 308 1.38 -10.94 8.90
N LEU A 309 0.42 -11.89 8.84
CA LEU A 309 -0.87 -11.82 9.49
C LEU A 309 -1.02 -12.90 10.55
N ASP A 310 -1.65 -12.54 11.69
CA ASP A 310 -2.01 -13.53 12.72
C ASP A 310 -3.24 -14.33 12.29
N PHE A 311 -3.06 -15.65 12.14
CA PHE A 311 -4.15 -16.56 11.79
C PHE A 311 -5.24 -16.65 12.87
N ASN A 312 -4.89 -16.37 14.13
CA ASN A 312 -5.78 -16.51 15.29
C ASN A 312 -6.44 -15.20 15.74
N ALA A 313 -6.21 -14.10 15.01
CA ALA A 313 -6.78 -12.80 15.30
C ALA A 313 -8.31 -12.75 15.26
#